data_5979389c3e208f08df4cfc3552123d5b
#
_entry.id   5979389c3e208f08df4cfc3552123d5b
#
_cell.length_a   1.000
_cell.length_b   1.000
_cell.length_c   1.000
_cell.angle_alpha   90.00
_cell.angle_beta   90.00
_cell.angle_gamma   90.00
#
_symmetry.space_group_name_H-M   'P 1'
#
loop_
_entity.id
_entity.type
_entity.pdbx_description
1 polymer ?
#
loop_
_entity_poly.entity_id
_entity_poly.type
_entity_poly.pdbx_seq_one_letter_code
_entity_poly.pdbx_strand_id
1 'polypeptide(L)'
;MSRTTDNPWLARFALLTALSTLVLLCFGGLVTSHEAGMAVPDWPNTFGYNPFFFPVSRWVGGILYEHTHRLFASGVGLFTTLLAVWLWLKESRRWLRWLGIVAFFAVVLQGVLGGLRVVLIKDELGIFHATLGQLFFVLTCSIAMFTSRWWIITAQAAPAAGAGQKGVRRWFLLTTLLIVCQLILGATMRHQHAGLAIPDFPAAFGHL
;
A
#
# COMPACT_ATOMS: atom_id res chain seq x y z
N MET A 1 22.23 -4.01 27.18
CA MET A 1 21.92 -4.29 25.75
C MET A 1 20.76 -5.30 25.70
N SER A 2 19.55 -4.84 25.38
CA SER A 2 18.40 -5.73 25.18
C SER A 2 18.68 -6.59 23.94
N ARG A 3 18.78 -7.92 24.08
CA ARG A 3 18.86 -8.83 22.94
C ARG A 3 17.62 -8.61 22.10
N THR A 4 17.78 -8.20 20.85
CA THR A 4 16.69 -8.21 19.86
C THR A 4 16.20 -9.66 19.76
N THR A 5 14.96 -9.90 20.17
CA THR A 5 14.38 -11.24 20.11
C THR A 5 14.12 -11.55 18.64
N ASP A 6 14.92 -12.49 18.07
CA ASP A 6 14.66 -13.07 16.75
C ASP A 6 13.35 -13.87 16.87
N ASN A 7 12.26 -13.32 16.33
CA ASN A 7 10.97 -13.99 16.28
C ASN A 7 10.63 -14.35 14.83
N PRO A 8 10.94 -15.57 14.38
CA PRO A 8 10.75 -15.95 12.99
C PRO A 8 9.27 -15.96 12.56
N TRP A 9 8.34 -16.18 13.46
CA TRP A 9 6.92 -16.15 13.16
C TRP A 9 6.40 -14.74 12.93
N LEU A 10 6.87 -13.78 13.73
CA LEU A 10 6.56 -12.36 13.52
C LEU A 10 7.11 -11.88 12.18
N ALA A 11 8.34 -12.25 11.82
CA ALA A 11 8.95 -11.92 10.54
C ALA A 11 8.18 -12.51 9.36
N ARG A 12 7.76 -13.79 9.45
CA ARG A 12 6.94 -14.44 8.43
C ARG A 12 5.57 -13.78 8.28
N PHE A 13 4.94 -13.42 9.40
CA PHE A 13 3.66 -12.74 9.38
C PHE A 13 3.75 -11.33 8.80
N ALA A 14 4.81 -10.59 9.11
CA ALA A 14 5.09 -9.30 8.49
C ALA A 14 5.31 -9.43 6.97
N LEU A 15 6.04 -10.46 6.52
CA LEU A 15 6.20 -10.76 5.10
C LEU A 15 4.86 -11.13 4.44
N LEU A 16 4.03 -11.96 5.08
CA LEU A 16 2.69 -12.29 4.59
C LEU A 16 1.83 -11.03 4.44
N THR A 17 1.87 -10.11 5.41
CA THR A 17 1.16 -8.84 5.35
C THR A 17 1.64 -7.99 4.17
N ALA A 18 2.95 -7.89 3.93
CA ALA A 18 3.50 -7.16 2.79
C ALA A 18 3.10 -7.80 1.44
N LEU A 19 3.17 -9.12 1.31
CA LEU A 19 2.73 -9.83 0.10
C LEU A 19 1.23 -9.67 -0.14
N SER A 20 0.41 -9.74 0.90
CA SER A 20 -1.03 -9.49 0.79
C SER A 20 -1.33 -8.05 0.37
N THR A 21 -0.53 -7.08 0.82
CA THR A 21 -0.64 -5.68 0.38
C THR A 21 -0.26 -5.55 -1.10
N LEU A 22 0.77 -6.24 -1.58
CA LEU A 22 1.12 -6.27 -3.01
C LEU A 22 -0.06 -6.81 -3.85
N VAL A 23 -0.66 -7.93 -3.44
CA VAL A 23 -1.83 -8.51 -4.12
C VAL A 23 -3.00 -7.51 -4.12
N LEU A 24 -3.23 -6.82 -3.00
CA LEU A 24 -4.26 -5.77 -2.91
C LEU A 24 -4.01 -4.63 -3.90
N LEU A 25 -2.75 -4.19 -4.05
CA LEU A 25 -2.39 -3.17 -5.05
C LEU A 25 -2.66 -3.65 -6.48
N CYS A 26 -2.39 -4.92 -6.79
CA CYS A 26 -2.73 -5.50 -8.10
C CYS A 26 -4.24 -5.46 -8.34
N PHE A 27 -5.07 -5.84 -7.36
CA PHE A 27 -6.53 -5.71 -7.47
C PHE A 27 -6.97 -4.26 -7.63
N GLY A 28 -6.37 -3.31 -6.89
CA GLY A 28 -6.63 -1.88 -7.07
C GLY A 28 -6.29 -1.39 -8.49
N GLY A 29 -5.19 -1.90 -9.07
CA GLY A 29 -4.84 -1.66 -10.47
C GLY A 29 -5.88 -2.20 -11.45
N LEU A 30 -6.43 -3.41 -11.20
CA LEU A 30 -7.50 -3.98 -12.01
C LEU A 30 -8.79 -3.16 -11.91
N VAL A 31 -9.19 -2.74 -10.70
CA VAL A 31 -10.35 -1.84 -10.49
C VAL A 31 -10.22 -0.59 -11.37
N THR A 32 -9.05 0.04 -11.36
CA THR A 32 -8.83 1.25 -12.16
C THR A 32 -8.78 0.95 -13.66
N SER A 33 -8.15 -0.17 -14.07
CA SER A 33 -8.02 -0.54 -15.49
C SER A 33 -9.34 -0.90 -16.15
N HIS A 34 -10.33 -1.35 -15.36
CA HIS A 34 -11.66 -1.69 -15.85
C HIS A 34 -12.69 -0.59 -15.53
N GLU A 35 -12.23 0.61 -15.13
CA GLU A 35 -13.10 1.74 -14.75
C GLU A 35 -14.16 1.36 -13.69
N ALA A 36 -13.82 0.36 -12.86
CA ALA A 36 -14.75 -0.26 -11.91
C ALA A 36 -14.79 0.42 -10.53
N GLY A 37 -14.07 1.52 -10.34
CA GLY A 37 -13.89 2.13 -9.01
C GLY A 37 -15.13 2.83 -8.43
N MET A 38 -16.25 2.82 -9.17
CA MET A 38 -17.56 3.33 -8.75
C MET A 38 -18.67 2.31 -9.03
N ALA A 39 -18.32 1.04 -9.27
CA ALA A 39 -19.29 0.00 -9.60
C ALA A 39 -20.16 -0.43 -8.41
N VAL A 40 -19.71 -0.19 -7.18
CA VAL A 40 -20.45 -0.45 -5.94
C VAL A 40 -20.66 0.89 -5.22
N PRO A 41 -21.88 1.47 -5.26
CA PRO A 41 -22.12 2.87 -4.89
C PRO A 41 -22.14 3.15 -3.39
N ASP A 42 -22.19 2.13 -2.56
CA ASP A 42 -22.29 2.23 -1.09
C ASP A 42 -21.00 1.79 -0.38
N TRP A 43 -20.80 2.31 0.82
CA TRP A 43 -19.71 1.96 1.72
C TRP A 43 -20.15 2.21 3.19
N PRO A 44 -19.86 1.31 4.14
CA PRO A 44 -19.02 0.10 4.04
C PRO A 44 -19.72 -1.13 3.44
N ASN A 45 -20.97 -1.03 3.07
CA ASN A 45 -21.80 -2.10 2.51
C ASN A 45 -21.48 -2.36 1.02
N THR A 46 -22.14 -3.39 0.45
CA THR A 46 -22.16 -3.71 -0.98
C THR A 46 -23.61 -3.90 -1.38
N PHE A 47 -24.22 -2.91 -2.04
CA PHE A 47 -25.66 -2.87 -2.38
C PHE A 47 -26.57 -3.18 -1.18
N GLY A 48 -26.25 -2.57 -0.03
CA GLY A 48 -26.99 -2.78 1.24
C GLY A 48 -26.65 -4.08 1.97
N TYR A 49 -25.90 -5.00 1.37
CA TYR A 49 -25.47 -6.25 2.01
C TYR A 49 -24.19 -6.02 2.84
N ASN A 50 -24.03 -6.85 3.87
CA ASN A 50 -22.71 -7.02 4.46
C ASN A 50 -21.75 -7.56 3.38
N PRO A 51 -20.56 -6.95 3.18
CA PRO A 51 -19.64 -7.35 2.10
C PRO A 51 -19.27 -8.84 2.11
N PHE A 52 -19.17 -9.46 3.29
CA PHE A 52 -18.82 -10.88 3.41
C PHE A 52 -19.95 -11.84 3.05
N PHE A 53 -21.18 -11.35 2.93
CA PHE A 53 -22.38 -12.14 2.59
C PHE A 53 -23.04 -11.67 1.29
N PHE A 54 -22.33 -10.86 0.48
CA PHE A 54 -22.85 -10.42 -0.80
C PHE A 54 -22.93 -11.61 -1.78
N PRO A 55 -24.08 -11.85 -2.44
CA PRO A 55 -24.30 -13.03 -3.28
C PRO A 55 -23.30 -13.14 -4.43
N VAL A 56 -22.62 -14.28 -4.55
CA VAL A 56 -21.62 -14.55 -5.60
C VAL A 56 -22.22 -14.45 -7.00
N SER A 57 -23.50 -14.77 -7.18
CA SER A 57 -24.22 -14.66 -8.45
C SER A 57 -24.28 -13.21 -9.00
N ARG A 58 -24.04 -12.20 -8.16
CA ARG A 58 -24.00 -10.79 -8.54
C ARG A 58 -22.58 -10.24 -8.76
N TRP A 59 -21.56 -11.08 -8.67
CA TRP A 59 -20.17 -10.69 -8.92
C TRP A 59 -19.89 -10.67 -10.43
N VAL A 60 -20.40 -9.64 -11.10
CA VAL A 60 -20.28 -9.51 -12.57
C VAL A 60 -19.70 -8.15 -12.95
N GLY A 61 -18.97 -8.10 -14.05
CA GLY A 61 -18.40 -6.86 -14.59
C GLY A 61 -17.59 -6.07 -13.57
N GLY A 62 -17.81 -4.76 -13.46
CA GLY A 62 -17.11 -3.88 -12.53
C GLY A 62 -17.29 -4.26 -11.05
N ILE A 63 -18.47 -4.82 -10.69
CA ILE A 63 -18.75 -5.26 -9.31
C ILE A 63 -17.76 -6.34 -8.87
N LEU A 64 -17.41 -7.29 -9.75
CA LEU A 64 -16.41 -8.32 -9.46
C LEU A 64 -15.08 -7.71 -9.00
N TYR A 65 -14.58 -6.75 -9.76
CA TYR A 65 -13.28 -6.12 -9.46
C TYR A 65 -13.32 -5.30 -8.18
N GLU A 66 -14.31 -4.41 -8.05
CA GLU A 66 -14.39 -3.53 -6.88
C GLU A 66 -14.71 -4.29 -5.60
N HIS A 67 -15.67 -5.22 -5.64
CA HIS A 67 -16.03 -6.01 -4.46
C HIS A 67 -14.89 -6.91 -4.01
N THR A 68 -14.19 -7.59 -4.94
CA THR A 68 -13.00 -8.39 -4.64
C THR A 68 -11.91 -7.54 -4.00
N HIS A 69 -11.64 -6.35 -4.56
CA HIS A 69 -10.68 -5.41 -3.97
C HIS A 69 -11.05 -5.04 -2.52
N ARG A 70 -12.31 -4.77 -2.22
CA ARG A 70 -12.80 -4.46 -0.86
C ARG A 70 -12.61 -5.63 0.11
N LEU A 71 -12.86 -6.87 -0.32
CA LEU A 71 -12.63 -8.06 0.50
C LEU A 71 -11.14 -8.24 0.82
N PHE A 72 -10.27 -8.12 -0.17
CA PHE A 72 -8.81 -8.16 0.04
C PHE A 72 -8.34 -7.01 0.95
N ALA A 73 -8.90 -5.80 0.78
CA ALA A 73 -8.60 -4.65 1.65
C ALA A 73 -8.97 -4.94 3.12
N SER A 74 -10.13 -5.58 3.36
CA SER A 74 -10.54 -5.99 4.70
C SER A 74 -9.56 -7.02 5.30
N GLY A 75 -9.10 -7.98 4.49
CA GLY A 75 -8.09 -8.97 4.89
C GLY A 75 -6.75 -8.33 5.26
N VAL A 76 -6.24 -7.40 4.42
CA VAL A 76 -5.01 -6.64 4.68
C VAL A 76 -5.18 -5.75 5.92
N GLY A 77 -6.34 -5.14 6.11
CA GLY A 77 -6.67 -4.38 7.32
C GLY A 77 -6.57 -5.24 8.59
N LEU A 78 -7.15 -6.45 8.56
CA LEU A 78 -7.05 -7.41 9.65
C LEU A 78 -5.59 -7.84 9.92
N PHE A 79 -4.84 -8.21 8.86
CA PHE A 79 -3.44 -8.61 9.01
C PHE A 79 -2.58 -7.48 9.57
N THR A 80 -2.77 -6.25 9.12
CA THR A 80 -2.04 -5.08 9.63
C THR A 80 -2.37 -4.82 11.09
N THR A 81 -3.63 -4.95 11.49
CA THR A 81 -4.07 -4.81 12.89
C THR A 81 -3.40 -5.85 13.78
N LEU A 82 -3.45 -7.12 13.38
CA LEU A 82 -2.81 -8.21 14.11
C LEU A 82 -1.28 -8.02 14.18
N LEU A 83 -0.65 -7.58 13.09
CA LEU A 83 0.77 -7.28 13.04
C LEU A 83 1.14 -6.14 14.00
N ALA A 84 0.37 -5.06 14.04
CA ALA A 84 0.60 -3.94 14.94
C ALA A 84 0.52 -4.37 16.41
N VAL A 85 -0.51 -5.14 16.77
CA VAL A 85 -0.67 -5.71 18.12
C VAL A 85 0.49 -6.65 18.46
N TRP A 86 0.89 -7.52 17.54
CA TRP A 86 1.99 -8.45 17.76
C TRP A 86 3.33 -7.75 17.94
N LEU A 87 3.64 -6.76 17.11
CA LEU A 87 4.80 -5.89 17.27
C LEU A 87 4.79 -5.19 18.63
N TRP A 88 3.64 -4.65 19.03
CA TRP A 88 3.52 -3.96 20.31
C TRP A 88 3.83 -4.86 21.50
N LEU A 89 3.37 -6.10 21.48
CA LEU A 89 3.48 -7.06 22.57
C LEU A 89 4.85 -7.79 22.63
N LYS A 90 5.47 -8.06 21.46
CA LYS A 90 6.61 -8.98 21.37
C LYS A 90 7.91 -8.33 20.85
N GLU A 91 7.84 -7.16 20.22
CA GLU A 91 9.04 -6.51 19.70
C GLU A 91 9.71 -5.65 20.79
N SER A 92 11.03 -5.78 20.94
CA SER A 92 11.79 -5.01 21.94
C SER A 92 12.17 -3.60 21.47
N ARG A 93 12.33 -3.42 20.14
CA ARG A 93 12.72 -2.14 19.53
C ARG A 93 11.53 -1.17 19.50
N ARG A 94 11.60 -0.13 20.35
CA ARG A 94 10.51 0.84 20.51
C ARG A 94 10.08 1.50 19.19
N TRP A 95 11.04 1.87 18.34
CA TRP A 95 10.76 2.51 17.07
C TRP A 95 9.96 1.58 16.11
N LEU A 96 10.23 0.26 16.13
CA LEU A 96 9.51 -0.70 15.27
C LEU A 96 8.08 -0.96 15.77
N ARG A 97 7.83 -0.88 17.08
CA ARG A 97 6.46 -0.87 17.63
C ARG A 97 5.67 0.31 17.09
N TRP A 98 6.29 1.51 17.07
CA TRP A 98 5.65 2.71 16.51
C TRP A 98 5.39 2.59 15.01
N LEU A 99 6.27 1.95 14.23
CA LEU A 99 5.99 1.67 12.82
C LEU A 99 4.75 0.78 12.66
N GLY A 100 4.54 -0.19 13.54
CA GLY A 100 3.30 -0.99 13.57
C GLY A 100 2.06 -0.14 13.81
N ILE A 101 2.12 0.79 14.77
CA ILE A 101 1.01 1.73 15.06
C ILE A 101 0.76 2.66 13.85
N VAL A 102 1.82 3.18 13.22
CA VAL A 102 1.70 4.00 11.99
C VAL A 102 1.04 3.18 10.87
N ALA A 103 1.42 1.91 10.70
CA ALA A 103 0.81 1.04 9.70
C ALA A 103 -0.69 0.81 9.98
N PHE A 104 -1.08 0.63 11.25
CA PHE A 104 -2.49 0.51 11.64
C PHE A 104 -3.29 1.76 11.25
N PHE A 105 -2.83 2.95 11.64
CA PHE A 105 -3.53 4.19 11.27
C PHE A 105 -3.51 4.44 9.76
N ALA A 106 -2.43 4.08 9.07
CA ALA A 106 -2.34 4.19 7.62
C ALA A 106 -3.36 3.31 6.92
N VAL A 107 -3.57 2.05 7.35
CA VAL A 107 -4.57 1.16 6.73
C VAL A 107 -6.00 1.62 7.04
N VAL A 108 -6.27 2.16 8.22
CA VAL A 108 -7.57 2.77 8.54
C VAL A 108 -7.84 3.97 7.63
N LEU A 109 -6.85 4.86 7.47
CA LEU A 109 -6.95 6.01 6.57
C LEU A 109 -7.20 5.56 5.12
N GLN A 110 -6.51 4.50 4.66
CA GLN A 110 -6.74 3.91 3.34
C GLN A 110 -8.19 3.43 3.15
N GLY A 111 -8.75 2.74 4.14
CA GLY A 111 -10.14 2.31 4.10
C GLY A 111 -11.11 3.47 4.01
N VAL A 112 -10.90 4.52 4.81
CA VAL A 112 -11.72 5.75 4.80
C VAL A 112 -11.62 6.48 3.45
N LEU A 113 -10.42 6.69 2.92
CA LEU A 113 -10.23 7.36 1.62
C LEU A 113 -10.86 6.59 0.47
N GLY A 114 -10.71 5.25 0.46
CA GLY A 114 -11.35 4.40 -0.54
C GLY A 114 -12.88 4.46 -0.46
N GLY A 115 -13.45 4.44 0.76
CA GLY A 115 -14.89 4.58 0.97
C GLY A 115 -15.43 5.95 0.61
N LEU A 116 -14.76 7.02 1.06
CA LEU A 116 -15.17 8.41 0.74
C LEU A 116 -15.10 8.71 -0.75
N ARG A 117 -14.13 8.16 -1.48
CA ARG A 117 -14.06 8.30 -2.93
C ARG A 117 -15.36 7.87 -3.59
N VAL A 118 -15.90 6.72 -3.19
CA VAL A 118 -17.13 6.16 -3.74
C VAL A 118 -18.35 6.97 -3.29
N VAL A 119 -18.51 7.21 -1.99
CA VAL A 119 -19.69 7.91 -1.44
C VAL A 119 -19.78 9.36 -1.92
N LEU A 120 -18.66 10.06 -2.07
CA LEU A 120 -18.61 11.45 -2.52
C LEU A 120 -18.45 11.59 -4.04
N ILE A 121 -18.23 10.50 -4.77
CA ILE A 121 -18.03 10.46 -6.23
C ILE A 121 -16.90 11.45 -6.64
N LYS A 122 -15.75 11.37 -5.92
CA LYS A 122 -14.61 12.27 -6.15
C LYS A 122 -13.36 11.51 -6.58
N ASP A 123 -12.95 11.70 -7.84
CA ASP A 123 -11.75 11.06 -8.39
C ASP A 123 -10.45 11.60 -7.77
N GLU A 124 -10.45 12.85 -7.26
CA GLU A 124 -9.28 13.42 -6.56
C GLU A 124 -8.92 12.60 -5.31
N LEU A 125 -9.91 12.07 -4.60
CA LEU A 125 -9.66 11.16 -3.46
C LEU A 125 -8.98 9.87 -3.91
N GLY A 126 -9.20 9.44 -5.15
CA GLY A 126 -8.51 8.31 -5.76
C GLY A 126 -7.01 8.54 -5.93
N ILE A 127 -6.57 9.77 -6.24
CA ILE A 127 -5.15 10.14 -6.35
C ILE A 127 -4.46 9.96 -4.99
N PHE A 128 -5.08 10.51 -3.92
CA PHE A 128 -4.55 10.36 -2.55
C PHE A 128 -4.55 8.90 -2.11
N HIS A 129 -5.66 8.17 -2.34
CA HIS A 129 -5.77 6.76 -1.99
C HIS A 129 -4.71 5.91 -2.70
N ALA A 130 -4.51 6.09 -4.01
CA ALA A 130 -3.52 5.37 -4.79
C ALA A 130 -2.08 5.69 -4.33
N THR A 131 -1.75 6.97 -4.13
CA THR A 131 -0.41 7.40 -3.71
C THR A 131 -0.08 6.88 -2.31
N LEU A 132 -0.99 7.07 -1.35
CA LEU A 132 -0.81 6.58 0.02
C LEU A 132 -0.80 5.06 0.09
N GLY A 133 -1.52 4.36 -0.81
CA GLY A 133 -1.47 2.90 -0.93
C GLY A 133 -0.07 2.39 -1.27
N GLN A 134 0.65 3.06 -2.18
CA GLN A 134 2.04 2.74 -2.50
C GLN A 134 2.97 2.98 -1.29
N LEU A 135 2.79 4.10 -0.58
CA LEU A 135 3.56 4.40 0.63
C LEU A 135 3.26 3.39 1.75
N PHE A 136 2.02 2.96 1.89
CA PHE A 136 1.62 1.91 2.82
C PHE A 136 2.31 0.57 2.47
N PHE A 137 2.41 0.22 1.19
CA PHE A 137 3.16 -0.95 0.76
C PHE A 137 4.64 -0.86 1.12
N VAL A 138 5.29 0.29 0.88
CA VAL A 138 6.68 0.52 1.33
C VAL A 138 6.82 0.35 2.84
N LEU A 139 5.85 0.84 3.62
CA LEU A 139 5.85 0.70 5.07
C LEU A 139 5.75 -0.77 5.50
N THR A 140 4.84 -1.57 4.91
CA THR A 140 4.71 -3.00 5.24
C THR A 140 5.94 -3.79 4.83
N CYS A 141 6.54 -3.52 3.66
CA CYS A 141 7.83 -4.09 3.24
C CYS A 141 8.97 -3.72 4.20
N SER A 142 9.00 -2.48 4.67
CA SER A 142 10.01 -2.01 5.64
C SER A 142 9.87 -2.76 6.98
N ILE A 143 8.65 -2.94 7.48
CA ILE A 143 8.40 -3.72 8.70
C ILE A 143 8.84 -5.18 8.50
N ALA A 144 8.50 -5.80 7.36
CA ALA A 144 8.93 -7.16 7.03
C ALA A 144 10.45 -7.29 6.98
N MET A 145 11.13 -6.33 6.36
CA MET A 145 12.59 -6.28 6.30
C MET A 145 13.20 -6.12 7.71
N PHE A 146 12.72 -5.17 8.50
CA PHE A 146 13.27 -4.87 9.82
C PHE A 146 13.02 -5.98 10.85
N THR A 147 11.98 -6.79 10.67
CA THR A 147 11.72 -7.98 11.51
C THR A 147 12.51 -9.21 11.04
N SER A 148 13.09 -9.19 9.84
CA SER A 148 13.82 -10.32 9.27
C SER A 148 15.13 -10.59 10.00
N ARG A 149 15.50 -11.88 10.08
CA ARG A 149 16.79 -12.31 10.63
C ARG A 149 17.98 -11.73 9.85
N TRP A 150 17.83 -11.61 8.53
CA TRP A 150 18.86 -11.01 7.68
C TRP A 150 19.19 -9.58 8.13
N TRP A 151 18.17 -8.75 8.34
CA TRP A 151 18.36 -7.37 8.81
C TRP A 151 19.02 -7.31 10.18
N ILE A 152 18.56 -8.15 11.12
CA ILE A 152 19.09 -8.16 12.50
C ILE A 152 20.59 -8.48 12.50
N ILE A 153 21.00 -9.51 11.72
CA ILE A 153 22.42 -9.90 11.63
C ILE A 153 23.24 -8.82 10.92
N THR A 154 22.76 -8.31 9.77
CA THR A 154 23.49 -7.32 8.97
C THR A 154 23.65 -6.00 9.70
N ALA A 155 22.61 -5.54 10.41
CA ALA A 155 22.66 -4.30 11.20
C ALA A 155 23.64 -4.39 12.37
N GLN A 156 23.83 -5.59 12.95
CA GLN A 156 24.82 -5.81 14.03
C GLN A 156 26.27 -5.87 13.50
N ALA A 157 26.46 -6.35 12.25
CA ALA A 157 27.74 -6.49 11.61
C ALA A 157 28.18 -5.22 10.84
N ALA A 158 27.29 -4.23 10.70
CA ALA A 158 27.59 -3.04 9.90
C ALA A 158 28.71 -2.19 10.56
N PRO A 159 29.79 -1.86 9.81
CA PRO A 159 30.82 -0.96 10.31
C PRO A 159 30.28 0.45 10.51
N ALA A 160 30.93 1.23 11.38
CA ALA A 160 30.59 2.63 11.58
C ALA A 160 30.59 3.42 10.25
N ALA A 161 29.61 4.29 10.07
CA ALA A 161 29.42 5.03 8.83
C ALA A 161 30.65 5.88 8.46
N GLY A 162 31.32 5.53 7.35
CA GLY A 162 32.46 6.28 6.81
C GLY A 162 32.04 7.47 5.93
N ALA A 163 32.98 8.35 5.61
CA ALA A 163 32.74 9.59 4.82
C ALA A 163 32.12 9.32 3.43
N GLY A 164 32.41 8.20 2.78
CA GLY A 164 31.84 7.81 1.48
C GLY A 164 30.34 7.51 1.50
N GLN A 165 29.78 7.16 2.66
CA GLN A 165 28.35 6.85 2.79
C GLN A 165 27.43 8.07 2.64
N LYS A 166 27.93 9.29 2.85
CA LYS A 166 27.13 10.53 2.68
C LYS A 166 26.69 10.72 1.23
N GLY A 167 27.57 10.45 0.26
CA GLY A 167 27.25 10.53 -1.18
C GLY A 167 26.19 9.51 -1.59
N VAL A 168 26.39 8.25 -1.19
CA VAL A 168 25.45 7.15 -1.48
C VAL A 168 24.07 7.44 -0.90
N ARG A 169 24.01 7.90 0.38
CA ARG A 169 22.75 8.29 1.02
C ARG A 169 22.02 9.39 0.25
N ARG A 170 22.74 10.40 -0.25
CA ARG A 170 22.17 11.50 -1.04
C ARG A 170 21.51 10.98 -2.32
N TRP A 171 22.18 10.09 -3.05
CA TRP A 171 21.65 9.49 -4.26
C TRP A 171 20.41 8.63 -3.99
N PHE A 172 20.42 7.82 -2.93
CA PHE A 172 19.23 7.05 -2.53
C PHE A 172 18.04 7.96 -2.20
N LEU A 173 18.25 9.04 -1.44
CA LEU A 173 17.20 10.01 -1.13
C LEU A 173 16.66 10.67 -2.38
N LEU A 174 17.53 11.12 -3.30
CA LEU A 174 17.10 11.74 -4.55
C LEU A 174 16.29 10.78 -5.40
N THR A 175 16.77 9.55 -5.59
CA THR A 175 16.04 8.51 -6.33
C THR A 175 14.68 8.22 -5.71
N THR A 176 14.61 8.11 -4.38
CA THR A 176 13.35 7.89 -3.67
C THR A 176 12.37 9.04 -3.89
N LEU A 177 12.83 10.29 -3.82
CA LEU A 177 11.99 11.46 -4.09
C LEU A 177 11.48 11.46 -5.53
N LEU A 178 12.34 11.15 -6.51
CA LEU A 178 11.93 11.07 -7.92
C LEU A 178 10.88 9.96 -8.14
N ILE A 179 11.04 8.81 -7.50
CA ILE A 179 10.04 7.73 -7.55
C ILE A 179 8.71 8.20 -6.95
N VAL A 180 8.72 8.88 -5.79
CA VAL A 180 7.49 9.41 -5.18
C VAL A 180 6.82 10.44 -6.09
N CYS A 181 7.59 11.36 -6.69
CA CYS A 181 7.06 12.31 -7.67
C CYS A 181 6.41 11.58 -8.86
N GLN A 182 7.09 10.56 -9.40
CA GLN A 182 6.58 9.75 -10.51
C GLN A 182 5.28 9.01 -10.13
N LEU A 183 5.18 8.50 -8.91
CA LEU A 183 3.96 7.85 -8.41
C LEU A 183 2.78 8.84 -8.33
N ILE A 184 3.01 10.05 -7.83
CA ILE A 184 1.99 11.10 -7.75
C ILE A 184 1.52 11.51 -9.15
N LEU A 185 2.45 11.77 -10.07
CA LEU A 185 2.13 12.14 -11.45
C LEU A 185 1.35 11.01 -12.14
N GLY A 186 1.78 9.75 -11.99
CA GLY A 186 1.10 8.59 -12.56
C GLY A 186 -0.31 8.39 -11.99
N ALA A 187 -0.49 8.56 -10.68
CA ALA A 187 -1.79 8.51 -10.04
C ALA A 187 -2.71 9.62 -10.54
N THR A 188 -2.20 10.84 -10.66
CA THR A 188 -2.93 12.02 -11.20
C THR A 188 -3.36 11.77 -12.63
N MET A 189 -2.44 11.39 -13.51
CA MET A 189 -2.72 11.07 -14.91
C MET A 189 -3.82 10.01 -15.03
N ARG A 190 -3.76 8.97 -14.20
CA ARG A 190 -4.69 7.86 -14.26
C ARG A 190 -6.10 8.24 -13.80
N HIS A 191 -6.21 8.98 -12.71
CA HIS A 191 -7.52 9.39 -12.16
C HIS A 191 -8.15 10.58 -12.89
N GLN A 192 -7.36 11.31 -13.71
CA GLN A 192 -7.87 12.35 -14.59
C GLN A 192 -8.13 11.85 -16.02
N HIS A 193 -8.06 10.53 -16.26
CA HIS A 193 -8.24 9.90 -17.56
C HIS A 193 -7.34 10.47 -18.66
N ALA A 194 -6.18 11.06 -18.28
CA ALA A 194 -5.26 11.76 -19.19
C ALA A 194 -4.22 10.82 -19.85
N GLY A 195 -4.29 9.50 -19.62
CA GLY A 195 -3.29 8.54 -20.10
C GLY A 195 -3.20 8.42 -21.62
N LEU A 196 -4.26 8.76 -22.35
CA LEU A 196 -4.33 8.76 -23.82
C LEU A 196 -4.56 10.16 -24.38
N ALA A 197 -4.31 11.21 -23.60
CA ALA A 197 -4.47 12.61 -24.06
C ALA A 197 -3.48 12.97 -25.19
N ILE A 198 -2.32 12.30 -25.24
CA ILE A 198 -1.34 12.40 -26.33
C ILE A 198 -1.33 11.04 -27.03
N PRO A 199 -1.77 10.97 -28.31
CA PRO A 199 -2.00 9.70 -29.02
C PRO A 199 -0.74 9.04 -29.57
N ASP A 200 0.38 9.76 -29.63
CA ASP A 200 1.60 9.34 -30.29
C ASP A 200 2.84 9.43 -29.37
N PHE A 201 3.81 8.56 -29.62
CA PHE A 201 5.11 8.52 -28.94
C PHE A 201 6.21 8.13 -29.95
N PRO A 202 7.39 8.78 -29.93
CA PRO A 202 7.88 9.82 -29.01
C PRO A 202 7.40 11.24 -29.30
N ALA A 203 6.64 11.43 -30.35
CA ALA A 203 6.06 12.71 -30.73
C ALA A 203 4.89 13.12 -29.79
N ALA A 204 4.45 14.38 -29.90
CA ALA A 204 3.23 14.88 -29.30
C ALA A 204 2.42 15.58 -30.41
N PHE A 205 1.29 14.98 -30.81
CA PHE A 205 0.45 15.46 -31.94
C PHE A 205 1.25 15.64 -33.24
N GLY A 206 2.16 14.68 -33.54
CA GLY A 206 3.01 14.70 -34.74
C GLY A 206 4.20 15.66 -34.69
N HIS A 207 4.43 16.34 -33.55
CA HIS A 207 5.57 17.24 -33.32
C HIS A 207 6.60 16.58 -32.40
N LEU A 208 7.90 16.68 -32.73
CA LEU A 208 9.03 16.32 -31.87
C LEU A 208 9.48 17.53 -31.08
#